data_027ac11dd5180de33b57b43c8faa2966
#
_entry.id   027ac11dd5180de33b57b43c8faa2966
#
_cell.length_a   1.000
_cell.length_b   1.000
_cell.length_c   1.000
_cell.angle_alpha   90.00
_cell.angle_beta   90.00
_cell.angle_gamma   90.00
#
_symmetry.space_group_name_H-M   'P 1'
#
loop_
_entity.id
_entity.type
_entity.pdbx_description
1 polymer ?
#
loop_
_entity_poly.entity_id
_entity_poly.type
_entity_poly.pdbx_seq_one_letter_code
_entity_poly.pdbx_strand_id
1 'polypeptide(L)'
;GGEPLVRPGIVALTRRLAGVPGIRDLSMSTNGALLAPLARGLARAGLRRVNISLDTLDAGRFKALTRFGDLAAVLKGLEAAAAAGLGPVKLNVVVVRGLNDDEIPAFADLTVRRALHVRFIELMPMGAAGFYRDSRRVPLAEMRSACPALEPVPPGAGPEGGGPARVYRRPGAVGSIG
;
A
#
# COMPACT_ATOMS: atom_id res chain seq x y z
N GLY A 1 3.70 -6.56 15.01
CA GLY A 1 3.24 -5.28 15.48
C GLY A 1 1.76 -5.06 15.18
N GLY A 2 1.18 -4.09 15.83
CA GLY A 2 -0.21 -3.69 15.60
C GLY A 2 -0.33 -2.48 14.69
N GLU A 3 -1.55 -1.95 14.54
CA GLU A 3 -1.84 -0.76 13.78
C GLU A 3 -1.29 0.49 14.51
N PRO A 4 -0.37 1.28 13.91
CA PRO A 4 0.23 2.43 14.59
C PRO A 4 -0.78 3.56 14.87
N LEU A 5 -1.82 3.71 14.03
CA LEU A 5 -2.77 4.81 14.15
C LEU A 5 -3.73 4.68 15.35
N VAL A 6 -3.81 3.51 15.99
CA VAL A 6 -4.56 3.35 17.25
C VAL A 6 -3.78 3.86 18.47
N ARG A 7 -2.48 4.16 18.30
CA ARG A 7 -1.65 4.65 19.40
C ARG A 7 -2.06 6.06 19.81
N PRO A 8 -2.43 6.31 21.09
CA PRO A 8 -2.63 7.65 21.59
C PRO A 8 -1.35 8.50 21.39
N GLY A 9 -1.51 9.73 20.91
CA GLY A 9 -0.38 10.64 20.70
C GLY A 9 0.52 10.31 19.50
N ILE A 10 0.06 9.53 18.52
CA ILE A 10 0.86 9.13 17.34
C ILE A 10 1.43 10.34 16.58
N VAL A 11 0.68 11.44 16.46
CA VAL A 11 1.15 12.67 15.80
C VAL A 11 2.31 13.31 16.58
N ALA A 12 2.22 13.34 17.92
CA ALA A 12 3.30 13.86 18.75
C ALA A 12 4.56 12.97 18.67
N LEU A 13 4.39 11.65 18.68
CA LEU A 13 5.48 10.70 18.47
C LEU A 13 6.14 10.92 17.11
N THR A 14 5.36 11.04 16.03
CA THR A 14 5.85 11.30 14.68
C THR A 14 6.72 12.57 14.66
N ARG A 15 6.25 13.66 15.29
CA ARG A 15 7.00 14.93 15.37
C ARG A 15 8.34 14.76 16.10
N ARG A 16 8.35 14.01 17.21
CA ARG A 16 9.59 13.73 17.95
C ARG A 16 10.58 12.92 17.12
N LEU A 17 10.10 11.89 16.41
CA LEU A 17 10.94 11.07 15.54
C LEU A 17 11.50 11.88 14.37
N ALA A 18 10.67 12.70 13.72
CA ALA A 18 11.10 13.55 12.62
C ALA A 18 12.14 14.60 13.05
N GLY A 19 12.15 14.99 14.34
CA GLY A 19 13.14 15.91 14.92
C GLY A 19 14.46 15.25 15.32
N VAL A 20 14.60 13.94 15.21
CA VAL A 20 15.87 13.25 15.54
C VAL A 20 16.92 13.56 14.47
N PRO A 21 18.10 14.07 14.83
CA PRO A 21 19.16 14.35 13.87
C PRO A 21 19.52 13.11 13.05
N GLY A 22 19.64 13.26 11.75
CA GLY A 22 19.97 12.18 10.81
C GLY A 22 18.77 11.44 10.21
N ILE A 23 17.56 11.58 10.74
CA ILE A 23 16.35 11.04 10.10
C ILE A 23 15.95 11.97 8.95
N ARG A 24 16.14 11.48 7.72
CA ARG A 24 15.80 12.23 6.49
C ARG A 24 14.46 11.81 5.90
N ASP A 25 14.01 10.60 6.19
CA ASP A 25 12.83 10.00 5.60
C ASP A 25 12.10 9.17 6.67
N LEU A 26 10.91 9.63 7.02
CA LEU A 26 10.03 8.96 7.97
C LEU A 26 8.78 8.47 7.24
N SER A 27 8.56 7.17 7.25
CA SER A 27 7.39 6.53 6.66
C SER A 27 6.62 5.70 7.68
N MET A 28 5.35 5.44 7.40
CA MET A 28 4.48 4.64 8.26
C MET A 28 3.76 3.59 7.44
N SER A 29 3.68 2.37 7.96
CA SER A 29 2.80 1.33 7.43
C SER A 29 1.54 1.25 8.28
N THR A 30 0.37 1.19 7.63
CA THR A 30 -0.94 1.25 8.28
C THR A 30 -1.97 0.46 7.48
N ASN A 31 -3.04 0.01 8.14
CA ASN A 31 -4.21 -0.51 7.45
C ASN A 31 -5.09 0.61 6.84
N GLY A 32 -4.77 1.88 7.09
CA GLY A 32 -5.43 3.03 6.51
C GLY A 32 -6.79 3.43 7.11
N ALA A 33 -7.42 2.60 7.92
CA ALA A 33 -8.78 2.85 8.42
C ALA A 33 -8.93 4.14 9.24
N LEU A 34 -7.89 4.51 10.00
CA LEU A 34 -7.86 5.73 10.83
C LEU A 34 -7.06 6.88 10.21
N LEU A 35 -6.61 6.73 8.96
CA LEU A 35 -5.69 7.69 8.36
C LEU A 35 -6.36 9.01 7.99
N ALA A 36 -7.62 9.00 7.55
CA ALA A 36 -8.30 10.19 7.06
C ALA A 36 -8.27 11.38 8.05
N PRO A 37 -8.65 11.25 9.32
CA PRO A 37 -8.59 12.36 10.27
C PRO A 37 -7.17 12.74 10.69
N LEU A 38 -6.19 11.85 10.52
CA LEU A 38 -4.82 12.02 11.02
C LEU A 38 -3.83 12.51 9.95
N ALA A 39 -4.13 12.31 8.66
CA ALA A 39 -3.18 12.52 7.56
C ALA A 39 -2.52 13.91 7.59
N ARG A 40 -3.30 14.98 7.69
CA ARG A 40 -2.76 16.35 7.76
C ARG A 40 -1.89 16.59 9.00
N GLY A 41 -2.30 16.03 10.15
CA GLY A 41 -1.54 16.13 11.40
C GLY A 41 -0.19 15.42 11.30
N LEU A 42 -0.18 14.22 10.72
CA LEU A 42 1.01 13.41 10.49
C LEU A 42 1.97 14.09 9.49
N ALA A 43 1.46 14.63 8.38
CA ALA A 43 2.26 15.35 7.41
C ALA A 43 2.94 16.58 8.05
N ARG A 44 2.18 17.40 8.79
CA ARG A 44 2.74 18.55 9.54
C ARG A 44 3.70 18.14 10.66
N ALA A 45 3.60 16.93 11.16
CA ALA A 45 4.53 16.36 12.13
C ALA A 45 5.84 15.83 11.51
N GLY A 46 5.97 15.84 10.18
CA GLY A 46 7.18 15.41 9.48
C GLY A 46 7.11 13.99 8.91
N LEU A 47 5.94 13.32 8.93
CA LEU A 47 5.76 12.10 8.16
C LEU A 47 5.82 12.44 6.68
N ARG A 48 6.60 11.67 5.92
CA ARG A 48 6.79 11.91 4.49
C ARG A 48 5.91 11.01 3.63
N ARG A 49 5.79 9.74 4.00
CA ARG A 49 5.15 8.72 3.17
C ARG A 49 4.34 7.75 4.00
N VAL A 50 3.34 7.14 3.35
CA VAL A 50 2.57 6.05 3.94
C VAL A 50 2.55 4.84 3.03
N ASN A 51 2.62 3.66 3.65
CA ASN A 51 2.33 2.38 3.02
C ASN A 51 0.99 1.90 3.58
N ILE A 52 0.01 1.70 2.73
CA ILE A 52 -1.32 1.22 3.13
C ILE A 52 -1.44 -0.23 2.71
N SER A 53 -1.82 -1.10 3.65
CA SER A 53 -2.13 -2.50 3.35
C SER A 53 -3.59 -2.63 2.96
N LEU A 54 -3.86 -3.10 1.73
CA LEU A 54 -5.22 -3.28 1.23
C LEU A 54 -5.24 -4.43 0.23
N ASP A 55 -5.78 -5.57 0.64
CA ASP A 55 -5.71 -6.81 -0.16
C ASP A 55 -6.90 -7.00 -1.10
N THR A 56 -7.96 -6.19 -1.01
CA THR A 56 -9.13 -6.27 -1.90
C THR A 56 -9.82 -4.91 -2.05
N LEU A 57 -10.42 -4.69 -3.22
CA LEU A 57 -11.27 -3.53 -3.53
C LEU A 57 -12.76 -3.88 -3.42
N ASP A 58 -13.09 -5.15 -3.13
CA ASP A 58 -14.44 -5.60 -2.88
C ASP A 58 -14.81 -5.46 -1.39
N ALA A 59 -15.89 -4.73 -1.09
CA ALA A 59 -16.30 -4.45 0.28
C ALA A 59 -16.71 -5.70 1.07
N GLY A 60 -17.32 -6.69 0.39
CA GLY A 60 -17.72 -7.93 1.01
C GLY A 60 -16.50 -8.79 1.39
N ARG A 61 -15.55 -8.95 0.45
CA ARG A 61 -14.28 -9.64 0.70
C ARG A 61 -13.48 -8.92 1.80
N PHE A 62 -13.42 -7.59 1.75
CA PHE A 62 -12.72 -6.79 2.76
C PHE A 62 -13.28 -7.03 4.16
N LYS A 63 -14.60 -7.02 4.30
CA LYS A 63 -15.28 -7.31 5.57
C LYS A 63 -15.01 -8.75 6.04
N ALA A 64 -15.03 -9.72 5.13
CA ALA A 64 -14.73 -11.12 5.46
C ALA A 64 -13.27 -11.31 5.93
N LEU A 65 -12.30 -10.65 5.29
CA LEU A 65 -10.88 -10.74 5.63
C LEU A 65 -10.56 -10.03 6.95
N THR A 66 -11.14 -8.86 7.18
CA THR A 66 -10.80 -8.01 8.32
C THR A 66 -11.75 -8.21 9.52
N ARG A 67 -12.86 -8.91 9.34
CA ARG A 67 -13.95 -9.14 10.30
C ARG A 67 -14.76 -7.89 10.64
N PHE A 68 -14.14 -6.74 10.82
CA PHE A 68 -14.77 -5.49 11.27
C PHE A 68 -14.36 -4.27 10.43
N GLY A 69 -13.58 -4.48 9.37
CA GLY A 69 -13.06 -3.38 8.56
C GLY A 69 -14.13 -2.73 7.68
N ASP A 70 -13.93 -1.44 7.43
CA ASP A 70 -14.69 -0.64 6.48
C ASP A 70 -13.76 -0.20 5.33
N LEU A 71 -13.98 -0.75 4.14
CA LEU A 71 -13.21 -0.40 2.95
C LEU A 71 -13.33 1.09 2.60
N ALA A 72 -14.51 1.69 2.79
CA ALA A 72 -14.72 3.10 2.50
C ALA A 72 -13.84 4.01 3.39
N ALA A 73 -13.63 3.62 4.65
CA ALA A 73 -12.72 4.35 5.54
C ALA A 73 -11.26 4.27 5.05
N VAL A 74 -10.81 3.12 4.54
CA VAL A 74 -9.45 2.95 3.98
C VAL A 74 -9.27 3.80 2.72
N LEU A 75 -10.26 3.77 1.81
CA LEU A 75 -10.21 4.58 0.57
C LEU A 75 -10.21 6.09 0.88
N LYS A 76 -11.01 6.55 1.86
CA LYS A 76 -10.95 7.93 2.37
C LYS A 76 -9.57 8.25 2.97
N GLY A 77 -8.96 7.30 3.67
CA GLY A 77 -7.62 7.42 4.21
C GLY A 77 -6.56 7.61 3.13
N LEU A 78 -6.67 6.87 2.05
CA LEU A 78 -5.79 6.95 0.87
C LEU A 78 -5.91 8.33 0.20
N GLU A 79 -7.12 8.83 0.00
CA GLU A 79 -7.37 10.16 -0.57
C GLU A 79 -6.83 11.28 0.34
N ALA A 80 -7.06 11.16 1.64
CA ALA A 80 -6.57 12.12 2.63
C ALA A 80 -5.04 12.14 2.70
N ALA A 81 -4.37 10.99 2.55
CA ALA A 81 -2.91 10.90 2.49
C ALA A 81 -2.36 11.66 1.28
N ALA A 82 -2.93 11.42 0.10
CA ALA A 82 -2.54 12.11 -1.13
C ALA A 82 -2.76 13.62 -1.01
N ALA A 83 -3.92 14.06 -0.52
CA ALA A 83 -4.25 15.47 -0.30
C ALA A 83 -3.37 16.16 0.77
N ALA A 84 -2.83 15.40 1.71
CA ALA A 84 -1.91 15.90 2.73
C ALA A 84 -0.44 15.92 2.26
N GLY A 85 -0.12 15.46 1.05
CA GLY A 85 1.24 15.39 0.53
C GLY A 85 2.07 14.24 1.11
N LEU A 86 1.43 13.20 1.68
CA LEU A 86 2.10 11.98 2.17
C LEU A 86 2.41 11.04 0.99
N GLY A 87 3.33 11.42 0.13
CA GLY A 87 3.57 10.71 -1.11
C GLY A 87 5.03 10.37 -1.41
N PRO A 88 5.25 9.41 -2.33
CA PRO A 88 4.23 8.60 -3.01
C PRO A 88 3.54 7.62 -2.06
N VAL A 89 2.19 7.57 -2.11
CA VAL A 89 1.42 6.58 -1.35
C VAL A 89 1.67 5.20 -1.95
N LYS A 90 2.12 4.27 -1.11
CA LYS A 90 2.32 2.87 -1.51
C LYS A 90 1.14 2.03 -1.03
N LEU A 91 0.55 1.27 -1.94
CA LEU A 91 -0.53 0.34 -1.65
C LEU A 91 0.02 -1.09 -1.75
N ASN A 92 0.14 -1.77 -0.62
CA ASN A 92 0.64 -3.14 -0.55
C ASN A 92 -0.55 -4.12 -0.64
N VAL A 93 -0.47 -5.05 -1.58
CA VAL A 93 -1.50 -6.05 -1.87
C VAL A 93 -0.86 -7.43 -1.82
N VAL A 94 -1.19 -8.25 -0.82
CA VAL A 94 -0.79 -9.66 -0.82
C VAL A 94 -1.77 -10.42 -1.71
N VAL A 95 -1.24 -10.98 -2.81
CA VAL A 95 -2.07 -11.70 -3.78
C VAL A 95 -2.22 -13.16 -3.38
N VAL A 96 -3.46 -13.61 -3.29
CA VAL A 96 -3.83 -14.97 -2.87
C VAL A 96 -4.79 -15.58 -3.88
N ARG A 97 -4.41 -16.71 -4.47
CA ARG A 97 -5.21 -17.43 -5.47
C ARG A 97 -6.58 -17.79 -4.93
N GLY A 98 -7.61 -17.52 -5.75
CA GLY A 98 -9.00 -17.78 -5.43
C GLY A 98 -9.59 -16.84 -4.37
N LEU A 99 -8.85 -15.80 -3.98
CA LEU A 99 -9.31 -14.79 -3.03
C LEU A 99 -9.37 -13.39 -3.63
N ASN A 100 -8.27 -12.93 -4.24
CA ASN A 100 -8.15 -11.58 -4.80
C ASN A 100 -7.27 -11.51 -6.06
N ASP A 101 -6.85 -12.64 -6.61
CA ASP A 101 -6.04 -12.71 -7.83
C ASP A 101 -6.79 -12.20 -9.07
N ASP A 102 -8.10 -12.23 -9.06
CA ASP A 102 -8.98 -11.62 -10.06
C ASP A 102 -8.98 -10.08 -10.00
N GLU A 103 -8.55 -9.47 -8.89
CA GLU A 103 -8.52 -8.02 -8.69
C GLU A 103 -7.20 -7.35 -9.14
N ILE A 104 -6.19 -8.11 -9.56
CA ILE A 104 -4.90 -7.58 -10.01
C ILE A 104 -5.07 -6.47 -11.06
N PRO A 105 -5.90 -6.64 -12.14
CA PRO A 105 -6.11 -5.59 -13.11
C PRO A 105 -6.76 -4.33 -12.51
N ALA A 106 -7.72 -4.49 -11.60
CA ALA A 106 -8.41 -3.37 -10.95
C ALA A 106 -7.47 -2.55 -10.07
N PHE A 107 -6.58 -3.20 -9.31
CA PHE A 107 -5.53 -2.51 -8.56
C PHE A 107 -4.55 -1.78 -9.49
N ALA A 108 -4.16 -2.39 -10.61
CA ALA A 108 -3.30 -1.75 -11.60
C ALA A 108 -3.96 -0.52 -12.20
N ASP A 109 -5.27 -0.54 -12.46
CA ASP A 109 -6.03 0.59 -12.99
C ASP A 109 -6.04 1.81 -12.06
N LEU A 110 -5.92 1.61 -10.75
CA LEU A 110 -5.79 2.73 -9.80
C LEU A 110 -4.57 3.62 -10.10
N THR A 111 -3.50 3.04 -10.67
CA THR A 111 -2.27 3.77 -10.99
C THR A 111 -2.40 4.67 -12.22
N VAL A 112 -3.42 4.45 -13.08
CA VAL A 112 -3.59 5.21 -14.31
C VAL A 112 -3.85 6.69 -14.02
N ARG A 113 -4.74 6.98 -13.08
CA ARG A 113 -5.18 8.35 -12.77
C ARG A 113 -4.70 8.87 -11.42
N ARG A 114 -4.00 8.05 -10.64
CA ARG A 114 -3.55 8.39 -9.28
C ARG A 114 -2.06 8.17 -9.13
N ALA A 115 -1.37 9.08 -8.47
CA ALA A 115 0.04 8.96 -8.13
C ALA A 115 0.25 7.93 -7.00
N LEU A 116 -0.19 6.70 -7.24
CA LEU A 116 -0.05 5.55 -6.34
C LEU A 116 1.05 4.62 -6.81
N HIS A 117 1.72 3.99 -5.86
CA HIS A 117 2.60 2.88 -6.14
C HIS A 117 1.95 1.59 -5.61
N VAL A 118 1.28 0.83 -6.48
CA VAL A 118 0.69 -0.47 -6.13
C VAL A 118 1.78 -1.54 -6.13
N ARG A 119 1.93 -2.23 -5.01
CA ARG A 119 2.92 -3.29 -4.83
C ARG A 119 2.22 -4.62 -4.63
N PHE A 120 2.34 -5.50 -5.59
CA PHE A 120 1.88 -6.88 -5.46
C PHE A 120 2.94 -7.71 -4.74
N ILE A 121 2.50 -8.44 -3.73
CA ILE A 121 3.37 -9.24 -2.87
C ILE A 121 2.92 -10.70 -2.97
N GLU A 122 3.85 -11.59 -3.26
CA GLU A 122 3.58 -13.03 -3.23
C GLU A 122 3.23 -13.48 -1.80
N LEU A 123 2.26 -14.36 -1.68
CA LEU A 123 1.95 -14.99 -0.40
C LEU A 123 3.16 -15.76 0.12
N MET A 124 3.60 -15.43 1.32
CA MET A 124 4.74 -16.07 1.99
C MET A 124 4.25 -17.05 3.06
N PRO A 125 5.05 -18.09 3.40
CA PRO A 125 4.71 -19.09 4.42
C PRO A 125 4.84 -18.52 5.84
N MET A 126 4.05 -17.46 6.15
CA MET A 126 4.01 -16.79 7.44
C MET A 126 2.57 -16.70 7.94
N GLY A 127 2.39 -16.65 9.24
CA GLY A 127 1.07 -16.48 9.87
C GLY A 127 0.47 -17.77 10.43
N ALA A 128 -0.85 -17.82 10.56
CA ALA A 128 -1.55 -18.96 11.13
C ALA A 128 -1.31 -20.25 10.34
N ALA A 129 -0.99 -21.32 11.06
CA ALA A 129 -0.80 -22.63 10.45
C ALA A 129 -2.02 -23.02 9.59
N GLY A 130 -1.77 -23.37 8.31
CA GLY A 130 -2.79 -23.80 7.36
C GLY A 130 -3.38 -22.72 6.45
N PHE A 131 -3.08 -21.42 6.65
CA PHE A 131 -3.47 -20.40 5.68
C PHE A 131 -2.59 -20.44 4.44
N TYR A 132 -1.26 -20.54 4.62
CA TYR A 132 -0.34 -20.73 3.53
C TYR A 132 -0.49 -22.15 2.94
N ARG A 133 -0.69 -22.21 1.64
CA ARG A 133 -0.60 -23.43 0.82
C ARG A 133 0.00 -23.03 -0.51
N ASP A 134 0.85 -23.85 -1.09
CA ASP A 134 1.45 -23.58 -2.41
C ASP A 134 0.37 -23.35 -3.49
N SER A 135 -0.77 -24.03 -3.38
CA SER A 135 -1.93 -23.85 -4.27
C SER A 135 -2.58 -22.46 -4.17
N ARG A 136 -2.32 -21.70 -3.11
CA ARG A 136 -2.80 -20.31 -2.94
C ARG A 136 -1.80 -19.26 -3.37
N ARG A 137 -0.59 -19.66 -3.66
CA ARG A 137 0.45 -18.74 -4.14
C ARG A 137 0.18 -18.38 -5.59
N VAL A 138 0.30 -17.10 -5.92
CA VAL A 138 0.30 -16.57 -7.28
C VAL A 138 1.73 -16.11 -7.56
N PRO A 139 2.45 -16.74 -8.51
CA PRO A 139 3.81 -16.34 -8.85
C PRO A 139 3.87 -14.96 -9.48
N LEU A 140 4.98 -14.24 -9.28
CA LEU A 140 5.20 -12.90 -9.84
C LEU A 140 4.98 -12.85 -11.37
N ALA A 141 5.41 -13.88 -12.10
CA ALA A 141 5.22 -13.97 -13.55
C ALA A 141 3.73 -13.94 -13.93
N GLU A 142 2.89 -14.63 -13.18
CA GLU A 142 1.45 -14.67 -13.39
C GLU A 142 0.79 -13.31 -13.03
N MET A 143 1.17 -12.70 -11.91
CA MET A 143 0.70 -11.35 -11.55
C MET A 143 1.04 -10.34 -12.64
N ARG A 144 2.25 -10.43 -13.20
CA ARG A 144 2.69 -9.57 -14.28
C ARG A 144 1.88 -9.79 -15.56
N SER A 145 1.56 -11.05 -15.89
CA SER A 145 0.74 -11.39 -17.07
C SER A 145 -0.69 -10.89 -16.93
N ALA A 146 -1.21 -10.78 -15.70
CA ALA A 146 -2.53 -10.20 -15.42
C ALA A 146 -2.56 -8.66 -15.60
N CYS A 147 -1.40 -8.02 -15.72
CA CYS A 147 -1.25 -6.58 -15.96
C CYS A 147 -0.65 -6.33 -17.35
N PRO A 148 -1.45 -6.27 -18.41
CA PRO A 148 -0.92 -6.07 -19.77
C PRO A 148 -0.27 -4.69 -19.93
N ALA A 149 0.65 -4.60 -20.89
CA ALA A 149 1.35 -3.37 -21.28
C ALA A 149 2.19 -2.72 -20.17
N LEU A 150 2.82 -3.52 -19.30
CA LEU A 150 3.76 -3.01 -18.31
C LEU A 150 5.14 -2.76 -18.94
N GLU A 151 5.59 -1.52 -18.84
CA GLU A 151 6.95 -1.12 -19.20
C GLU A 151 7.83 -1.01 -17.94
N PRO A 152 9.07 -1.53 -17.99
CA PRO A 152 9.97 -1.39 -16.86
C PRO A 152 10.36 0.08 -16.65
N VAL A 153 10.33 0.52 -15.40
CA VAL A 153 10.83 1.84 -15.03
C VAL A 153 12.34 1.75 -14.80
N PRO A 154 13.16 2.62 -15.43
CA PRO A 154 14.60 2.60 -15.24
C PRO A 154 15.02 2.73 -13.78
N PRO A 155 16.16 2.16 -13.37
CA PRO A 155 16.69 2.36 -12.03
C PRO A 155 16.82 3.84 -11.68
N GLY A 156 16.37 4.24 -10.51
CA GLY A 156 16.38 5.63 -10.04
C GLY A 156 15.19 6.49 -10.49
N ALA A 157 14.39 6.07 -11.48
CA ALA A 157 13.17 6.77 -11.91
C ALA A 157 11.90 6.26 -11.23
N GLY A 158 12.03 5.30 -10.31
CA GLY A 158 10.93 4.77 -9.51
C GLY A 158 10.56 5.67 -8.33
N PRO A 159 9.49 5.32 -7.59
CA PRO A 159 9.05 6.08 -6.44
C PRO A 159 10.12 6.08 -5.33
N GLU A 160 10.30 7.23 -4.70
CA GLU A 160 11.26 7.39 -3.58
C GLU A 160 11.02 6.37 -2.46
N GLY A 161 12.11 6.09 -1.71
CA GLY A 161 12.08 5.22 -0.55
C GLY A 161 12.09 3.75 -0.91
N GLY A 162 12.87 3.42 -1.89
CA GLY A 162 13.39 2.11 -2.28
C GLY A 162 12.69 0.87 -1.68
N GLY A 163 13.04 -0.22 -2.18
CA GLY A 163 12.57 -1.54 -1.76
C GLY A 163 13.02 -2.50 -2.85
N PRO A 164 13.00 -3.80 -2.61
CA PRO A 164 13.46 -4.81 -3.56
C PRO A 164 12.54 -4.97 -4.78
N ALA A 165 11.40 -4.28 -4.81
CA ALA A 165 10.42 -4.40 -5.89
C ALA A 165 10.97 -3.83 -7.20
N ARG A 166 10.84 -4.59 -8.28
CA ARG A 166 11.03 -4.08 -9.65
C ARG A 166 9.82 -3.21 -10.00
N VAL A 167 10.08 -2.01 -10.49
CA VAL A 167 9.04 -1.03 -10.78
C VAL A 167 8.68 -1.04 -12.25
N TYR A 168 7.38 -1.03 -12.51
CA TYR A 168 6.80 -0.98 -13.84
C TYR A 168 5.79 0.17 -13.90
N ARG A 169 5.46 0.59 -15.13
CA ARG A 169 4.42 1.57 -15.39
C ARG A 169 3.63 1.18 -16.62
N ARG A 170 2.33 1.43 -16.60
CA ARG A 170 1.52 1.35 -17.83
C ARG A 170 1.71 2.64 -18.64
N PRO A 171 1.68 2.59 -19.98
CA PRO A 171 1.75 3.79 -20.80
C PRO A 171 0.71 4.84 -20.38
N GLY A 172 1.17 6.08 -20.18
CA GLY A 172 0.31 7.19 -19.75
C GLY A 172 -0.14 7.17 -18.29
N ALA A 173 0.25 6.17 -17.48
CA ALA A 173 -0.11 6.13 -16.08
C ALA A 173 0.69 7.15 -15.23
N VAL A 174 0.01 7.79 -14.30
CA VAL A 174 0.62 8.74 -13.33
C VAL A 174 1.37 7.98 -12.23
N GLY A 175 0.84 6.84 -11.81
CA GLY A 175 1.42 5.98 -10.78
C GLY A 175 2.30 4.87 -11.35
N SER A 176 2.61 3.87 -10.52
CA SER A 176 3.48 2.76 -10.88
C SER A 176 3.09 1.48 -10.15
N ILE A 177 3.62 0.35 -10.61
CA ILE A 177 3.35 -1.01 -10.12
C ILE A 177 4.70 -1.65 -9.75
N GLY A 178 4.73 -2.34 -8.63
CA GLY A 178 5.92 -3.04 -8.15
C GLY A 178 5.67 -4.48 -7.74
#